data_7fd92b7306e7bb00678e034ff474346f
#
_entry.id   7fd92b7306e7bb00678e034ff474346f
#
_cell.length_a   1.000
_cell.length_b   1.000
_cell.length_c   1.000
_cell.angle_alpha   90.00
_cell.angle_beta   90.00
_cell.angle_gamma   90.00
#
_symmetry.space_group_name_H-M   'P 1'
#
loop_
_entity.id
_entity.type
_entity.pdbx_description
1 polymer ?
#
loop_
_entity_poly.entity_id
_entity_poly.type
_entity_poly.pdbx_seq_one_letter_code
_entity_poly.pdbx_strand_id
1 'polypeptide(L)'
;MAIGKYITPENAADTIAGHNIVIDALDSVSARLLLEDACAQADIPLIHGAVCGWCCQYGVSMPGSGLLHRIYSGAVPNDNGVLPFIPPFCAALQCTEAAKLLTGRQVFANKLYIYDLCSMDFEVINL
;
A
#
# COMPACT_ATOMS: atom_id res chain seq x y z
N MET A 1 -2.83 15.27 -12.38
CA MET A 1 -2.07 16.46 -11.93
C MET A 1 -0.96 16.02 -10.99
N ALA A 2 0.27 16.44 -11.19
CA ALA A 2 1.38 16.14 -10.28
C ALA A 2 1.44 17.21 -9.17
N ILE A 3 1.57 16.78 -7.91
CA ILE A 3 1.71 17.66 -6.76
C ILE A 3 3.11 17.47 -6.19
N GLY A 4 4.00 18.46 -6.36
CA GLY A 4 5.39 18.43 -5.89
C GLY A 4 5.53 18.78 -4.40
N LYS A 5 4.87 18.01 -3.51
CA LYS A 5 4.91 18.23 -2.06
C LYS A 5 5.06 16.89 -1.34
N TYR A 6 5.76 16.91 -0.20
CA TYR A 6 5.72 15.79 0.74
C TYR A 6 4.34 15.70 1.39
N ILE A 7 3.86 14.48 1.65
CA ILE A 7 2.66 14.26 2.45
C ILE A 7 2.98 14.57 3.91
N THR A 8 2.16 15.43 4.51
CA THR A 8 2.22 15.82 5.92
C THR A 8 0.83 15.72 6.56
N PRO A 9 0.72 15.70 7.90
CA PRO A 9 -0.58 15.70 8.57
C PRO A 9 -1.51 16.83 8.12
N GLU A 10 -0.94 17.99 7.79
CA GLU A 10 -1.69 19.19 7.40
C GLU A 10 -2.23 19.13 5.97
N ASN A 11 -1.63 18.33 5.08
CA ASN A 11 -2.01 18.32 3.67
C ASN A 11 -2.53 16.97 3.16
N ALA A 12 -2.44 15.90 3.94
CA ALA A 12 -2.82 14.56 3.51
C ALA A 12 -4.29 14.50 3.08
N ALA A 13 -5.19 15.03 3.91
CA ALA A 13 -6.62 15.04 3.62
C ALA A 13 -6.95 15.79 2.33
N ASP A 14 -6.38 16.97 2.13
CA ASP A 14 -6.59 17.78 0.91
C ASP A 14 -6.01 17.09 -0.33
N THR A 15 -4.88 16.39 -0.16
CA THR A 15 -4.19 15.70 -1.27
C THR A 15 -5.03 14.54 -1.82
N ILE A 16 -5.74 13.82 -0.95
CA ILE A 16 -6.56 12.67 -1.35
C ILE A 16 -8.03 13.00 -1.61
N ALA A 17 -8.47 14.21 -1.29
CA ALA A 17 -9.86 14.63 -1.43
C ALA A 17 -10.38 14.43 -2.87
N GLY A 18 -11.59 13.86 -2.98
CA GLY A 18 -12.26 13.65 -4.26
C GLY A 18 -11.74 12.46 -5.09
N HIS A 19 -10.82 11.66 -4.54
CA HIS A 19 -10.37 10.42 -5.17
C HIS A 19 -11.21 9.23 -4.71
N ASN A 20 -11.36 8.23 -5.57
CA ASN A 20 -12.12 7.00 -5.25
C ASN A 20 -11.26 5.91 -4.61
N ILE A 21 -9.97 5.95 -4.88
CA ILE A 21 -8.94 5.05 -4.35
C ILE A 21 -7.63 5.81 -4.21
N VAL A 22 -6.76 5.33 -3.33
CA VAL A 22 -5.38 5.80 -3.20
C VAL A 22 -4.44 4.61 -3.35
N ILE A 23 -3.32 4.80 -4.07
CA ILE A 23 -2.26 3.79 -4.21
C ILE A 23 -1.04 4.29 -3.45
N ASP A 24 -0.58 3.49 -2.48
CA ASP A 24 0.63 3.74 -1.72
C ASP A 24 1.87 3.32 -2.51
N ALA A 25 2.68 4.28 -2.91
CA ALA A 25 3.99 4.09 -3.52
C ALA A 25 5.09 4.82 -2.71
N LEU A 26 4.88 4.95 -1.39
CA LEU A 26 5.77 5.66 -0.48
C LEU A 26 6.92 4.76 -0.02
N ASP A 27 8.00 5.37 0.45
CA ASP A 27 9.23 4.70 0.87
C ASP A 27 9.42 4.64 2.39
N SER A 28 8.64 5.40 3.18
CA SER A 28 8.75 5.43 4.62
C SER A 28 7.50 4.91 5.33
N VAL A 29 7.69 4.19 6.43
CA VAL A 29 6.61 3.65 7.26
C VAL A 29 5.74 4.78 7.80
N SER A 30 6.35 5.86 8.29
CA SER A 30 5.61 6.99 8.86
C SER A 30 4.67 7.66 7.85
N ALA A 31 5.12 7.86 6.60
CA ALA A 31 4.30 8.43 5.55
C ALA A 31 3.16 7.47 5.14
N ARG A 32 3.41 6.16 5.13
CA ARG A 32 2.39 5.14 4.85
C ARG A 32 1.28 5.12 5.89
N LEU A 33 1.64 5.15 7.18
CA LEU A 33 0.66 5.18 8.27
C LEU A 33 -0.17 6.45 8.23
N LEU A 34 0.47 7.60 8.01
CA LEU A 34 -0.21 8.87 7.82
C LEU A 34 -1.21 8.83 6.66
N LEU A 35 -0.82 8.23 5.53
CA LEU A 35 -1.69 8.09 4.37
C LEU A 35 -2.88 7.16 4.65
N GLU A 36 -2.67 6.04 5.37
CA GLU A 36 -3.75 5.15 5.80
C GLU A 36 -4.75 5.87 6.70
N ASP A 37 -4.26 6.65 7.68
CA ASP A 37 -5.13 7.42 8.58
C ASP A 37 -5.97 8.45 7.82
N ALA A 38 -5.37 9.17 6.87
CA ALA A 38 -6.08 10.13 6.04
C ALA A 38 -7.14 9.45 5.16
N CYS A 39 -6.81 8.31 4.56
CA CYS A 39 -7.73 7.50 3.76
C CYS A 39 -8.90 6.97 4.58
N ALA A 40 -8.63 6.49 5.81
CA ALA A 40 -9.66 6.01 6.72
C ALA A 40 -10.65 7.13 7.11
N GLN A 41 -10.15 8.35 7.39
CA GLN A 41 -10.98 9.51 7.71
C GLN A 41 -11.82 9.99 6.54
N ALA A 42 -11.31 9.85 5.31
CA ALA A 42 -11.99 10.26 4.09
C ALA A 42 -12.90 9.17 3.50
N ASP A 43 -12.99 8.00 4.12
CA ASP A 43 -13.71 6.82 3.63
C ASP A 43 -13.23 6.35 2.24
N ILE A 44 -11.91 6.42 2.00
CA ILE A 44 -11.27 6.06 0.74
C ILE A 44 -10.41 4.81 0.93
N PRO A 45 -10.56 3.75 0.10
CA PRO A 45 -9.68 2.59 0.14
C PRO A 45 -8.23 2.93 -0.23
N LEU A 46 -7.28 2.33 0.49
CA LEU A 46 -5.85 2.42 0.23
C LEU A 46 -5.31 1.09 -0.28
N ILE A 47 -4.60 1.12 -1.40
CA ILE A 47 -3.90 -0.06 -1.94
C ILE A 47 -2.43 0.09 -1.58
N HIS A 48 -2.00 -0.70 -0.61
CA HIS A 48 -0.63 -0.75 -0.13
C HIS A 48 0.27 -1.55 -1.06
N GLY A 49 1.52 -1.10 -1.24
CA GLY A 49 2.61 -1.85 -1.85
C GLY A 49 3.95 -1.47 -1.24
N ALA A 50 4.78 -2.48 -1.00
CA ALA A 50 6.14 -2.28 -0.52
C ALA A 50 7.09 -3.32 -1.11
N VAL A 51 8.35 -2.93 -1.26
CA VAL A 51 9.38 -3.75 -1.90
C VAL A 51 10.65 -3.73 -1.06
N CYS A 52 11.36 -4.86 -1.03
CA CYS A 52 12.64 -5.00 -0.33
C CYS A 52 13.41 -6.18 -0.93
N GLY A 53 14.63 -5.95 -1.44
CA GLY A 53 15.44 -7.00 -2.05
C GLY A 53 14.72 -7.69 -3.21
N TRP A 54 14.44 -8.98 -3.06
CA TRP A 54 13.69 -9.83 -4.00
C TRP A 54 12.19 -9.90 -3.69
N CYS A 55 11.77 -9.28 -2.59
CA CYS A 55 10.40 -9.41 -2.10
C CYS A 55 9.56 -8.20 -2.44
N CYS A 56 8.28 -8.45 -2.69
CA CYS A 56 7.25 -7.44 -2.64
C CYS A 56 6.08 -7.89 -1.77
N GLN A 57 5.41 -6.93 -1.16
CA GLN A 57 4.14 -7.15 -0.46
C GLN A 57 3.10 -6.15 -0.95
N TYR A 58 1.84 -6.57 -0.94
CA TYR A 58 0.72 -5.68 -1.23
C TYR A 58 -0.54 -6.13 -0.47
N GLY A 59 -1.48 -5.21 -0.34
CA GLY A 59 -2.76 -5.48 0.28
C GLY A 59 -3.72 -4.31 0.14
N VAL A 60 -5.00 -4.54 0.41
CA VAL A 60 -6.05 -3.52 0.37
C VAL A 60 -6.47 -3.18 1.79
N SER A 61 -6.21 -1.93 2.20
CA SER A 61 -6.72 -1.36 3.44
C SER A 61 -8.04 -0.66 3.15
N MET A 62 -9.13 -1.28 3.59
CA MET A 62 -10.44 -0.62 3.57
C MET A 62 -10.54 0.38 4.73
N PRO A 63 -11.33 1.45 4.60
CA PRO A 63 -11.52 2.41 5.67
C PRO A 63 -11.84 1.76 7.00
N GLY A 64 -11.08 2.10 8.03
CA GLY A 64 -11.22 1.54 9.39
C GLY A 64 -10.58 0.16 9.61
N SER A 65 -9.97 -0.46 8.60
CA SER A 65 -9.33 -1.78 8.78
C SER A 65 -7.99 -1.71 9.49
N GLY A 66 -7.23 -0.61 9.33
CA GLY A 66 -5.92 -0.41 9.95
C GLY A 66 -4.87 -1.45 9.52
N LEU A 67 -4.88 -1.84 8.25
CA LEU A 67 -4.00 -2.86 7.70
C LEU A 67 -2.53 -2.52 7.91
N LEU A 68 -2.13 -1.28 7.58
CA LEU A 68 -0.73 -0.87 7.67
C LEU A 68 -0.28 -0.72 9.13
N HIS A 69 -1.14 -0.23 10.00
CA HIS A 69 -0.86 -0.18 11.44
C HIS A 69 -0.59 -1.59 12.00
N ARG A 70 -1.29 -2.62 11.53
CA ARG A 70 -1.05 -4.01 11.94
C ARG A 70 0.23 -4.58 11.36
N ILE A 71 0.55 -4.29 10.10
CA ILE A 71 1.76 -4.75 9.42
C ILE A 71 3.01 -4.13 10.04
N TYR A 72 2.97 -2.82 10.29
CA TYR A 72 4.14 -2.04 10.70
C TYR A 72 4.25 -1.83 12.22
N SER A 73 3.40 -2.46 13.02
CA SER A 73 3.53 -2.44 14.49
C SER A 73 4.85 -3.09 14.92
N GLY A 74 5.79 -2.27 15.37
CA GLY A 74 7.12 -2.73 15.79
C GLY A 74 8.09 -3.06 14.64
N ALA A 75 7.76 -2.72 13.41
CA ALA A 75 8.65 -2.95 12.27
C ALA A 75 9.92 -2.12 12.38
N VAL A 76 11.07 -2.77 12.17
CA VAL A 76 12.37 -2.11 12.05
C VAL A 76 12.61 -1.82 10.56
N PRO A 77 13.01 -0.60 10.19
CA PRO A 77 13.38 -0.28 8.82
C PRO A 77 14.50 -1.22 8.34
N ASN A 78 14.30 -1.83 7.17
CA ASN A 78 15.27 -2.69 6.54
C ASN A 78 15.66 -2.07 5.19
N ASP A 79 16.93 -1.75 5.02
CA ASP A 79 17.48 -1.18 3.79
C ASP A 79 18.35 -2.22 3.06
N ASN A 80 17.70 -3.23 2.51
CA ASN A 80 18.37 -4.25 1.70
C ASN A 80 18.45 -3.88 0.21
N GLY A 81 18.20 -2.62 -0.12
CA GLY A 81 18.07 -2.19 -1.51
C GLY A 81 16.87 -2.81 -2.22
N VAL A 82 16.72 -2.51 -3.50
CA VAL A 82 15.62 -3.04 -4.33
C VAL A 82 16.13 -3.33 -5.73
N LEU A 83 15.82 -4.50 -6.26
CA LEU A 83 16.12 -4.84 -7.65
C LEU A 83 15.13 -4.13 -8.59
N PRO A 84 15.58 -3.64 -9.75
CA PRO A 84 14.79 -2.73 -10.59
C PRO A 84 13.50 -3.33 -11.17
N PHE A 85 13.38 -4.65 -11.20
CA PHE A 85 12.18 -5.35 -11.70
C PHE A 85 11.14 -5.63 -10.61
N ILE A 86 11.47 -5.49 -9.31
CA ILE A 86 10.52 -5.73 -8.21
C ILE A 86 9.45 -4.64 -8.10
N PRO A 87 9.79 -3.32 -8.16
CA PRO A 87 8.76 -2.28 -8.12
C PRO A 87 7.73 -2.36 -9.24
N PRO A 88 8.08 -2.60 -10.52
CA PRO A 88 7.09 -2.80 -11.57
C PRO A 88 6.17 -4.00 -11.34
N PHE A 89 6.70 -5.10 -10.78
CA PHE A 89 5.90 -6.26 -10.41
C PHE A 89 4.89 -5.91 -9.31
N CYS A 90 5.33 -5.25 -8.24
CA CYS A 90 4.47 -4.79 -7.16
C CYS A 90 3.39 -3.82 -7.68
N ALA A 91 3.78 -2.86 -8.51
CA ALA A 91 2.86 -1.90 -9.11
C ALA A 91 1.77 -2.58 -9.96
N ALA A 92 2.10 -3.62 -10.72
CA ALA A 92 1.12 -4.39 -11.49
C ALA A 92 0.08 -5.07 -10.58
N LEU A 93 0.48 -5.59 -9.43
CA LEU A 93 -0.42 -6.17 -8.43
C LEU A 93 -1.32 -5.10 -7.80
N GLN A 94 -0.76 -3.94 -7.42
CA GLN A 94 -1.54 -2.82 -6.92
C GLN A 94 -2.56 -2.32 -7.97
N CYS A 95 -2.16 -2.18 -9.22
CA CYS A 95 -3.07 -1.80 -10.31
C CYS A 95 -4.19 -2.83 -10.53
N THR A 96 -3.91 -4.11 -10.30
CA THR A 96 -4.93 -5.17 -10.38
C THR A 96 -6.00 -4.97 -9.31
N GLU A 97 -5.62 -4.68 -8.06
CA GLU A 97 -6.58 -4.40 -6.99
C GLU A 97 -7.34 -3.08 -7.25
N ALA A 98 -6.65 -2.05 -7.77
CA ALA A 98 -7.29 -0.81 -8.18
C ALA A 98 -8.38 -1.03 -9.24
N ALA A 99 -8.06 -1.81 -10.28
CA ALA A 99 -9.01 -2.14 -11.34
C ALA A 99 -10.23 -2.91 -10.80
N LYS A 100 -10.02 -3.86 -9.86
CA LYS A 100 -11.11 -4.59 -9.21
C LYS A 100 -12.03 -3.65 -8.44
N LEU A 101 -11.48 -2.77 -7.59
CA LEU A 101 -12.25 -1.80 -6.81
C LEU A 101 -13.08 -0.88 -7.72
N LEU A 102 -12.44 -0.30 -8.74
CA LEU A 102 -13.09 0.64 -9.66
C LEU A 102 -14.17 -0.02 -10.55
N THR A 103 -14.09 -1.32 -10.77
CA THR A 103 -15.06 -2.09 -11.58
C THR A 103 -16.06 -2.89 -10.75
N GLY A 104 -16.10 -2.68 -9.42
CA GLY A 104 -17.02 -3.37 -8.50
C GLY A 104 -16.74 -4.87 -8.37
N ARG A 105 -15.52 -5.31 -8.64
CA ARG A 105 -15.11 -6.69 -8.42
C ARG A 105 -14.69 -6.91 -6.97
N GLN A 106 -14.77 -8.15 -6.53
CA GLN A 106 -14.37 -8.52 -5.17
C GLN A 106 -12.88 -8.30 -4.93
N VAL A 107 -12.54 -7.63 -3.85
CA VAL A 107 -11.21 -7.55 -3.26
C VAL A 107 -11.23 -8.23 -1.89
N PHE A 108 -10.07 -8.74 -1.47
CA PHE A 108 -9.92 -9.35 -0.15
C PHE A 108 -9.19 -8.38 0.77
N ALA A 109 -9.95 -7.57 1.49
CA ALA A 109 -9.43 -6.69 2.53
C ALA A 109 -8.85 -7.51 3.70
N ASN A 110 -7.98 -6.88 4.49
CA ASN A 110 -7.33 -7.48 5.65
C ASN A 110 -6.46 -8.70 5.33
N LYS A 111 -5.93 -8.76 4.10
CA LYS A 111 -4.92 -9.74 3.71
C LYS A 111 -3.66 -9.02 3.25
N LEU A 112 -2.53 -9.54 3.69
CA LEU A 112 -1.22 -9.18 3.17
C LEU A 112 -0.73 -10.30 2.27
N TYR A 113 -0.41 -9.98 1.05
CA TYR A 113 0.17 -10.88 0.06
C TYR A 113 1.66 -10.59 -0.04
N ILE A 114 2.49 -11.62 0.07
CA ILE A 114 3.95 -11.51 0.02
C ILE A 114 4.45 -12.41 -1.11
N TYR A 115 5.27 -11.87 -1.99
CA TYR A 115 6.00 -12.61 -3.01
C TYR A 115 7.50 -12.51 -2.74
N ASP A 116 8.18 -13.65 -2.71
CA ASP A 116 9.62 -13.74 -2.83
C ASP A 116 9.96 -14.26 -4.23
N LEU A 117 10.46 -13.37 -5.09
CA LEU A 117 10.78 -13.72 -6.48
C LEU A 117 12.11 -14.48 -6.61
N CYS A 118 12.93 -14.54 -5.56
CA CYS A 118 14.14 -15.34 -5.55
C CYS A 118 13.82 -16.84 -5.43
N SER A 119 12.94 -17.20 -4.49
CA SER A 119 12.48 -18.57 -4.28
C SER A 119 11.24 -18.92 -5.09
N MET A 120 10.57 -17.92 -5.69
CA MET A 120 9.25 -18.03 -6.34
C MET A 120 8.14 -18.45 -5.37
N ASP A 121 8.29 -18.12 -4.09
CA ASP A 121 7.30 -18.38 -3.05
C ASP A 121 6.25 -17.27 -2.98
N PHE A 122 5.06 -17.69 -2.57
CA PHE A 122 3.93 -16.80 -2.37
C PHE A 122 3.24 -17.14 -1.04
N GLU A 123 3.05 -16.12 -0.22
CA GLU A 123 2.39 -16.25 1.08
C GLU A 123 1.22 -15.29 1.22
N VAL A 124 0.17 -15.72 1.91
CA VAL A 124 -0.99 -14.89 2.26
C VAL A 124 -1.17 -14.88 3.77
N ILE A 125 -1.04 -13.72 4.37
CA ILE A 125 -1.27 -13.51 5.79
C ILE A 125 -2.65 -12.90 5.99
N ASN A 126 -3.50 -13.55 6.76
CA ASN A 126 -4.79 -13.00 7.18
C ASN A 126 -4.58 -12.14 8.44
N LEU A 127 -4.98 -10.92 8.39
CA LEU A 127 -4.83 -9.91 9.44
C LEU A 127 -6.17 -9.53 10.06
#